data_30587b3fbf64a9e089891a810500d385
#
_entry.id   30587b3fbf64a9e089891a810500d385
#
_cell.length_a   1.000
_cell.length_b   1.000
_cell.length_c   1.000
_cell.angle_alpha   90.00
_cell.angle_beta   90.00
_cell.angle_gamma   90.00
#
_symmetry.space_group_name_H-M   'P 1'
#
loop_
_entity.id
_entity.type
_entity.pdbx_description
1 polymer ?
#
loop_
_entity_poly.entity_id
_entity_poly.type
_entity_poly.pdbx_seq_one_letter_code
_entity_poly.pdbx_strand_id
1 'polypeptide(L)'
;MSTNPVSPHNGLPSTGFLRQSQLIGEPAVSPEQAEANRLRGKGPRRPRPGRVGIIPWSSATLWRKVSRREFVAPVKLSEGVTAWPVEAVRAWLQSKQAV
;
A
#
# COMPACT_ATOMS: atom_id res chain seq x y z
N MET A 1 10.53 17.75 -20.61
CA MET A 1 10.52 17.41 -20.02
C MET A 1 9.95 17.24 -19.18
N SER A 2 9.52 16.87 -18.93
CA SER A 2 8.94 16.84 -18.07
C SER A 2 9.18 16.25 -17.21
N THR A 3 9.57 16.59 -16.62
CA THR A 3 9.78 16.14 -15.64
C THR A 3 8.85 15.87 -14.86
N ASN A 4 8.64 14.94 -14.54
CA ASN A 4 7.87 14.60 -13.63
C ASN A 4 8.34 14.96 -12.39
N PRO A 5 7.87 15.91 -11.82
CA PRO A 5 8.35 16.34 -10.58
C PRO A 5 8.11 15.26 -9.62
N VAL A 6 9.09 14.90 -9.00
CA VAL A 6 8.99 14.01 -7.97
C VAL A 6 8.14 14.64 -6.95
N SER A 7 7.08 14.04 -6.66
CA SER A 7 6.21 14.59 -5.69
C SER A 7 6.89 14.64 -4.35
N PRO A 8 6.90 15.75 -3.68
CA PRO A 8 7.43 15.82 -2.35
C PRO A 8 6.60 15.04 -1.34
N HIS A 9 5.53 14.42 -1.79
CA HIS A 9 4.69 13.62 -0.91
C HIS A 9 4.96 12.14 -1.09
N ASN A 10 6.20 11.77 -1.28
CA ASN A 10 6.61 10.37 -1.29
C ASN A 10 5.94 9.55 -2.36
N GLY A 11 5.80 10.12 -3.52
CA GLY A 11 5.25 9.38 -4.63
C GLY A 11 3.74 9.34 -4.69
N LEU A 12 3.05 10.12 -3.85
CA LEU A 12 1.59 10.19 -3.95
C LEU A 12 1.19 10.84 -5.26
N PRO A 13 0.31 10.23 -6.03
CA PRO A 13 -0.26 10.90 -7.17
C PRO A 13 -1.14 12.06 -6.71
N SER A 14 -1.46 12.96 -7.62
CA SER A 14 -2.26 14.12 -7.26
C SER A 14 -3.72 13.76 -7.02
N THR A 15 -4.25 12.80 -7.76
CA THR A 15 -5.63 12.37 -7.61
C THR A 15 -5.72 10.86 -7.81
N GLY A 16 -6.88 10.31 -7.61
CA GLY A 16 -7.14 8.90 -7.87
C GLY A 16 -7.15 8.08 -6.60
N PHE A 17 -6.75 6.83 -6.75
CA PHE A 17 -6.82 5.86 -5.66
C PHE A 17 -5.50 5.11 -5.54
N LEU A 18 -5.22 4.67 -4.33
CA LEU A 18 -4.05 3.85 -4.04
C LEU A 18 -4.51 2.46 -3.64
N ARG A 19 -3.89 1.44 -4.20
CA ARG A 19 -4.13 0.08 -3.76
C ARG A 19 -3.25 -0.20 -2.54
N GLN A 20 -3.56 -1.31 -1.86
CA GLN A 20 -2.82 -1.66 -0.64
C GLN A 20 -1.32 -1.75 -0.88
N SER A 21 -0.90 -2.37 -1.98
CA SER A 21 0.53 -2.52 -2.26
C SER A 21 1.22 -1.18 -2.47
N GLN A 22 0.51 -0.21 -3.02
CA GLN A 22 1.06 1.13 -3.19
C GLN A 22 1.10 1.89 -1.88
N LEU A 23 0.15 1.61 -1.01
CA LEU A 23 0.04 2.31 0.26
C LEU A 23 1.06 1.85 1.28
N ILE A 24 1.21 0.55 1.47
CA ILE A 24 2.10 0.01 2.49
C ILE A 24 3.24 -0.83 1.92
N GLY A 25 3.32 -0.96 0.60
CA GLY A 25 4.37 -1.72 -0.03
C GLY A 25 4.09 -3.21 -0.03
N GLU A 26 5.07 -3.96 -0.45
CA GLU A 26 4.99 -5.42 -0.52
C GLU A 26 6.29 -6.01 -0.03
N PRO A 27 6.23 -7.12 0.72
CA PRO A 27 7.47 -7.77 1.14
C PRO A 27 8.13 -8.47 -0.04
N ALA A 28 9.44 -8.63 0.05
CA ALA A 28 10.18 -9.40 -0.93
C ALA A 28 9.80 -10.87 -0.82
N VAL A 29 9.87 -11.56 -1.95
CA VAL A 29 9.64 -13.01 -1.97
C VAL A 29 10.89 -13.63 -2.56
N SER A 30 11.62 -14.39 -1.76
CA SER A 30 12.82 -15.07 -2.23
C SER A 30 12.44 -16.27 -3.09
N PRO A 31 13.36 -16.77 -3.91
CA PRO A 31 13.08 -17.99 -4.68
C PRO A 31 12.70 -19.17 -3.78
N GLU A 32 13.34 -19.28 -2.63
CA GLU A 32 13.01 -20.34 -1.68
C GLU A 32 11.61 -20.20 -1.14
N GLN A 33 11.21 -18.97 -0.82
CA GLN A 33 9.88 -18.73 -0.32
C GLN A 33 8.82 -18.98 -1.38
N ALA A 34 9.12 -18.59 -2.63
CA ALA A 34 8.19 -18.84 -3.73
C ALA A 34 7.99 -20.34 -3.92
N GLU A 35 9.07 -21.12 -3.83
CA GLU A 35 8.98 -22.56 -3.95
C GLU A 35 8.15 -23.17 -2.82
N ALA A 36 8.39 -22.74 -1.58
CA ALA A 36 7.61 -23.20 -0.45
C ALA A 36 6.14 -22.85 -0.61
N ASN A 37 5.85 -21.66 -1.14
CA ASN A 37 4.48 -21.25 -1.37
C ASN A 37 3.80 -22.11 -2.41
N ARG A 38 4.52 -22.49 -3.48
CA ARG A 38 3.96 -23.37 -4.49
C ARG A 38 3.60 -24.72 -3.90
N LEU A 39 4.48 -25.24 -3.04
CA LEU A 39 4.24 -26.54 -2.42
C LEU A 39 3.06 -26.50 -1.46
N ARG A 40 2.88 -25.39 -0.76
CA ARG A 40 1.77 -25.25 0.17
C ARG A 40 0.48 -24.82 -0.50
N GLY A 41 0.56 -24.31 -1.74
CA GLY A 41 -0.60 -23.80 -2.44
C GLY A 41 -1.09 -22.46 -1.92
N LYS A 42 -0.25 -21.73 -1.19
CA LYS A 42 -0.62 -20.44 -0.63
C LYS A 42 0.50 -19.43 -0.85
N GLY A 43 0.12 -18.18 -1.00
CA GLY A 43 1.05 -17.08 -1.08
C GLY A 43 1.61 -16.86 -2.47
N PRO A 44 2.49 -15.85 -2.63
CA PRO A 44 3.07 -15.56 -3.93
C PRO A 44 3.95 -16.71 -4.39
N ARG A 45 3.79 -17.07 -5.66
CA ARG A 45 4.48 -18.23 -6.22
C ARG A 45 5.66 -17.87 -7.10
N ARG A 46 5.96 -16.58 -7.21
CA ARG A 46 7.11 -16.12 -8.01
C ARG A 46 7.96 -15.22 -7.14
N PRO A 47 9.30 -15.32 -7.27
CA PRO A 47 10.17 -14.41 -6.55
C PRO A 47 9.94 -12.98 -7.03
N ARG A 48 10.08 -12.02 -6.14
CA ARG A 48 9.98 -10.62 -6.50
C ARG A 48 10.73 -9.78 -5.50
N PRO A 49 11.24 -8.61 -5.92
CA PRO A 49 11.83 -7.69 -4.97
C PRO A 49 10.75 -7.07 -4.11
N GLY A 50 11.11 -6.65 -2.92
CA GLY A 50 10.20 -5.93 -2.07
C GLY A 50 9.98 -4.53 -2.58
N ARG A 51 8.88 -3.93 -2.19
CA ARG A 51 8.55 -2.54 -2.52
C ARG A 51 8.28 -1.79 -1.24
N VAL A 52 8.81 -0.59 -1.17
CA VAL A 52 8.54 0.29 -0.04
C VAL A 52 7.25 1.04 -0.33
N GLY A 53 6.36 1.07 0.63
CA GLY A 53 5.14 1.83 0.49
C GLY A 53 5.28 3.23 1.03
N ILE A 54 4.19 3.98 0.99
CA ILE A 54 4.14 5.34 1.52
C ILE A 54 4.12 5.31 3.03
N ILE A 55 3.46 4.33 3.60
CA ILE A 55 3.33 4.16 5.04
C ILE A 55 4.00 2.85 5.43
N PRO A 56 4.90 2.83 6.40
CA PRO A 56 5.66 1.63 6.73
C PRO A 56 4.91 0.70 7.68
N TRP A 57 3.73 0.28 7.29
CA TRP A 57 2.92 -0.64 8.08
C TRP A 57 2.86 -2.00 7.42
N SER A 58 2.64 -3.02 8.22
CA SER A 58 2.30 -4.33 7.69
C SER A 58 0.82 -4.36 7.34
N SER A 59 0.42 -5.38 6.59
CA SER A 59 -0.98 -5.54 6.23
C SER A 59 -1.85 -5.66 7.48
N ALA A 60 -1.40 -6.41 8.46
CA ALA A 60 -2.17 -6.58 9.69
C ALA A 60 -2.35 -5.25 10.42
N THR A 61 -1.29 -4.43 10.45
CA THR A 61 -1.37 -3.13 11.10
C THR A 61 -2.34 -2.22 10.36
N LEU A 62 -2.26 -2.21 9.03
CA LEU A 62 -3.15 -1.39 8.22
C LEU A 62 -4.61 -1.72 8.52
N TRP A 63 -4.97 -2.99 8.47
CA TRP A 63 -6.37 -3.36 8.65
C TRP A 63 -6.84 -3.16 10.08
N ARG A 64 -5.95 -3.29 11.05
CA ARG A 64 -6.29 -2.97 12.44
C ARG A 64 -6.60 -1.49 12.59
N LYS A 65 -5.79 -0.63 11.95
CA LYS A 65 -6.03 0.82 12.00
C LYS A 65 -7.34 1.20 11.31
N VAL A 66 -7.63 0.58 10.18
CA VAL A 66 -8.89 0.80 9.49
C VAL A 66 -10.07 0.39 10.37
N SER A 67 -9.95 -0.78 10.99
CA SER A 67 -10.99 -1.31 11.85
C SER A 67 -11.26 -0.42 13.06
N ARG A 68 -10.23 0.21 13.58
CA ARG A 68 -10.35 1.08 14.75
C ARG A 68 -10.65 2.53 14.37
N ARG A 69 -10.84 2.78 13.09
CA ARG A 69 -11.08 4.12 12.57
C ARG A 69 -9.94 5.09 12.85
N GLU A 70 -8.73 4.54 12.93
CA GLU A 70 -7.52 5.33 13.12
C GLU A 70 -6.86 5.68 11.80
N PHE A 71 -7.38 5.16 10.71
CA PHE A 71 -6.89 5.44 9.37
C PHE A 71 -8.08 5.56 8.42
N VAL A 72 -7.81 6.12 7.25
CA VAL A 72 -8.82 6.33 6.22
C VAL A 72 -9.49 5.00 5.85
N ALA A 73 -10.81 5.00 5.74
CA ALA A 73 -11.54 3.82 5.32
C ALA A 73 -11.36 3.60 3.81
N PRO A 74 -11.17 2.36 3.39
CA PRO A 74 -11.03 2.09 1.96
C PRO A 74 -12.37 2.14 1.25
N VAL A 75 -12.30 2.25 -0.07
CA VAL A 75 -13.47 2.23 -0.94
C VAL A 75 -13.38 0.98 -1.80
N LYS A 76 -14.47 0.26 -1.93
CA LYS A 76 -14.50 -0.90 -2.80
C LYS A 76 -14.87 -0.42 -4.21
N LEU A 77 -13.91 -0.43 -5.10
CA LEU A 77 -14.13 0.05 -6.46
C LEU A 77 -14.83 -0.97 -7.33
N SER A 78 -14.55 -2.25 -7.11
CA SER A 78 -15.23 -3.32 -7.81
C SER A 78 -14.99 -4.58 -7.03
N GLU A 79 -15.54 -5.69 -7.51
CA GLU A 79 -15.36 -6.93 -6.80
C GLU A 79 -13.89 -7.29 -6.73
N GLY A 80 -13.39 -7.51 -5.54
CA GLY A 80 -11.99 -7.84 -5.35
C GLY A 80 -11.03 -6.68 -5.43
N VAL A 81 -11.51 -5.46 -5.65
CA VAL A 81 -10.64 -4.29 -5.76
C VAL A 81 -11.00 -3.28 -4.70
N THR A 82 -10.11 -3.12 -3.73
CA THR A 82 -10.26 -2.15 -2.65
C THR A 82 -9.12 -1.15 -2.76
N ALA A 83 -9.42 0.11 -2.57
CA ALA A 83 -8.43 1.16 -2.71
C ALA A 83 -8.77 2.33 -1.79
N TRP A 84 -7.79 3.21 -1.60
CA TRP A 84 -7.94 4.38 -0.73
C TRP A 84 -7.88 5.64 -1.56
N PRO A 85 -8.80 6.60 -1.37
CA PRO A 85 -8.72 7.86 -2.10
C PRO A 85 -7.43 8.58 -1.75
N VAL A 86 -6.71 9.04 -2.76
CA VAL A 86 -5.42 9.70 -2.55
C VAL A 86 -5.60 10.94 -1.70
N GLU A 87 -6.65 11.70 -1.94
CA GLU A 87 -6.87 12.95 -1.21
C GLU A 87 -7.08 12.71 0.27
N ALA A 88 -7.81 11.65 0.61
CA ALA A 88 -8.02 11.31 2.02
C ALA A 88 -6.75 10.84 2.69
N VAL A 89 -5.93 10.07 1.98
CA VAL A 89 -4.65 9.61 2.50
C VAL A 89 -3.73 10.81 2.70
N ARG A 90 -3.70 11.72 1.75
CA ARG A 90 -2.88 12.92 1.87
C ARG A 90 -3.30 13.76 3.08
N ALA A 91 -4.59 13.93 3.28
CA ALA A 91 -5.07 14.70 4.42
C ALA A 91 -4.67 14.03 5.73
N TRP A 92 -4.75 12.70 5.78
CA TRP A 92 -4.36 11.97 6.98
C TRP A 92 -2.87 12.15 7.27
N LEU A 93 -2.04 12.05 6.22
CA LEU A 93 -0.60 12.23 6.38
C LEU A 93 -0.28 13.64 6.85
N GLN A 94 -0.94 14.63 6.29
CA GLN A 94 -0.72 16.00 6.69
C GLN A 94 -1.11 16.24 8.14
N SER A 95 -2.17 15.61 8.60
CA SER A 95 -2.59 15.77 9.98
C SER A 95 -1.55 15.16 10.93
N LYS A 96 -0.81 14.15 10.50
CA LYS A 96 0.22 13.57 11.34
C LYS A 96 1.49 14.39 11.34
N GLN A 97 1.71 15.17 10.29
CA GLN A 97 2.89 16.02 10.19
C GLN A 97 2.70 17.37 10.84
N ALA A 98 1.49 17.72 11.11
CA ALA A 98 1.18 19.06 11.62
C ALA A 98 1.35 19.17 13.13
N VAL A 99 2.08 18.30 13.72
CA VAL A 99 2.28 18.31 15.18
C VAL A 99 3.30 19.32 15.58
#